data_5b64f39a31f374c4e1552eddefe8774d
#
_entry.id   5b64f39a31f374c4e1552eddefe8774d
#
_cell.length_a   1.000
_cell.length_b   1.000
_cell.length_c   1.000
_cell.angle_alpha   90.00
_cell.angle_beta   90.00
_cell.angle_gamma   90.00
#
_symmetry.space_group_name_H-M   'P 1'
#
loop_
_entity.id
_entity.type
_entity.pdbx_description
1 polymer ?
#
loop_
_entity_poly.entity_id
_entity_poly.type
_entity_poly.pdbx_seq_one_letter_code
_entity_poly.pdbx_strand_id
1 'polypeptide(L)'
;MRFLEGPRPQYDLTYDDVFIVPSRSAVTSRFDVDLSTSDGTGTTIPVVVANMTAVAGRRMAETVARRGGLVVLPQDLPIGAVQQTVEF
;
A
#
# COMPACT_ATOMS: atom_id res chain seq x y z
N MET A 1 -0.57 14.46 0.66
CA MET A 1 -1.88 14.87 1.23
C MET A 1 -1.90 16.39 1.32
N ARG A 2 -2.99 17.03 0.94
CA ARG A 2 -3.17 18.49 1.02
C ARG A 2 -4.32 18.80 1.96
N PHE A 3 -4.10 19.71 2.89
CA PHE A 3 -5.13 20.16 3.82
C PHE A 3 -5.80 21.43 3.28
N LEU A 4 -7.12 21.57 3.46
CA LEU A 4 -7.88 22.73 2.99
C LEU A 4 -7.61 23.95 3.84
N GLU A 5 -7.50 23.77 5.14
CA GLU A 5 -7.37 24.83 6.12
C GLU A 5 -6.21 24.57 7.07
N GLY A 6 -5.36 25.57 7.26
CA GLY A 6 -4.30 25.55 8.24
C GLY A 6 -3.11 24.63 7.96
N PRO A 7 -2.16 24.56 8.88
CA PRO A 7 -1.01 23.68 8.80
C PRO A 7 -1.41 22.22 9.02
N ARG A 8 -0.52 21.31 8.59
CA ARG A 8 -0.69 19.88 8.87
C ARG A 8 -0.88 19.66 10.38
N PRO A 9 -1.88 18.86 10.81
CA PRO A 9 -2.05 18.48 12.21
C PRO A 9 -0.79 17.84 12.79
N GLN A 10 -0.51 18.09 14.06
CA GLN A 10 0.62 17.51 14.78
C GLN A 10 0.32 16.14 15.39
N TYR A 11 -0.84 15.58 15.10
CA TYR A 11 -1.30 14.26 15.56
C TYR A 11 -1.63 13.38 14.35
N ASP A 12 -1.64 12.08 14.56
CA ASP A 12 -2.01 11.12 13.54
C ASP A 12 -3.52 11.15 13.29
N LEU A 13 -3.91 11.12 12.02
CA LEU A 13 -5.29 11.18 11.58
C LEU A 13 -5.87 9.77 11.42
N THR A 14 -7.13 9.63 11.81
CA THR A 14 -7.94 8.44 11.53
C THR A 14 -8.87 8.68 10.35
N TYR A 15 -9.59 7.65 9.90
CA TYR A 15 -10.58 7.81 8.84
C TYR A 15 -11.76 8.72 9.22
N ASP A 16 -12.05 8.86 10.53
CA ASP A 16 -13.09 9.76 11.02
C ASP A 16 -12.68 11.24 10.94
N ASP A 17 -11.37 11.50 10.83
CA ASP A 17 -10.82 12.85 10.79
C ASP A 17 -10.67 13.39 9.35
N VAL A 18 -10.86 12.54 8.34
CA VAL A 18 -10.56 12.87 6.96
C VAL A 18 -11.68 12.49 6.00
N PHE A 19 -11.84 13.26 4.94
CA PHE A 19 -12.70 12.92 3.81
C PHE A 19 -12.10 13.43 2.50
N ILE A 20 -12.54 12.88 1.39
CA ILE A 20 -12.11 13.32 0.07
C ILE A 20 -12.88 14.56 -0.33
N VAL A 21 -12.17 15.66 -0.56
CA VAL A 21 -12.78 16.90 -1.06
C VAL A 21 -13.13 16.72 -2.53
N PRO A 22 -14.40 16.92 -2.92
CA PRO A 22 -14.80 16.86 -4.31
C PRO A 22 -14.04 17.88 -5.15
N SER A 23 -13.53 17.47 -6.30
CA SER A 23 -12.88 18.36 -7.24
C SER A 23 -13.21 17.96 -8.68
N ARG A 24 -13.13 18.92 -9.60
CA ARG A 24 -13.28 18.63 -11.01
C ARG A 24 -12.07 17.86 -11.53
N SER A 25 -12.31 16.79 -12.27
CA SER A 25 -11.28 15.99 -12.92
C SER A 25 -11.56 15.90 -14.42
N ALA A 26 -10.49 15.85 -15.22
CA ALA A 26 -10.54 15.55 -16.64
C ALA A 26 -10.34 14.06 -16.95
N VAL A 27 -10.17 13.22 -15.94
CA VAL A 27 -10.00 11.76 -16.10
C VAL A 27 -11.31 11.17 -16.61
N THR A 28 -11.26 10.47 -17.74
CA THR A 28 -12.41 9.84 -18.39
C THR A 28 -12.47 8.34 -18.11
N SER A 29 -11.34 7.70 -17.82
CA SER A 29 -11.25 6.28 -17.50
C SER A 29 -10.44 6.06 -16.23
N ARG A 30 -10.89 5.13 -15.39
CA ARG A 30 -10.11 4.69 -14.22
C ARG A 30 -8.73 4.11 -14.59
N PHE A 31 -8.56 3.65 -15.82
CA PHE A 31 -7.28 3.11 -16.30
C PHE A 31 -6.26 4.20 -16.66
N ASP A 32 -6.69 5.46 -16.75
CA ASP A 32 -5.81 6.61 -16.99
C ASP A 32 -5.18 7.14 -15.68
N VAL A 33 -5.54 6.54 -14.54
CA VAL A 33 -5.03 6.94 -13.23
C VAL A 33 -3.74 6.20 -12.93
N ASP A 34 -2.64 6.93 -12.78
CA ASP A 34 -1.38 6.39 -12.29
C ASP A 34 -1.48 6.13 -10.78
N LEU A 35 -1.31 4.87 -10.39
CA LEU A 35 -1.36 4.40 -9.01
C LEU A 35 0.04 4.13 -8.43
N SER A 36 1.10 4.41 -9.18
CA SER A 36 2.47 4.21 -8.70
C SER A 36 2.76 5.07 -7.47
N THR A 37 3.54 4.52 -6.55
CA THR A 37 3.90 5.22 -5.33
C THR A 37 5.17 6.05 -5.53
N SER A 38 5.23 7.21 -4.87
CA SER A 38 6.38 8.12 -4.91
C SER A 38 7.34 7.94 -3.72
N ASP A 39 7.20 6.84 -2.98
CA ASP A 39 7.95 6.58 -1.74
C ASP A 39 9.29 5.86 -1.96
N GLY A 40 9.65 5.56 -3.20
CA GLY A 40 10.89 4.86 -3.56
C GLY A 40 10.81 3.34 -3.48
N THR A 41 9.68 2.75 -3.11
CA THR A 41 9.50 1.28 -3.07
C THR A 41 9.38 0.65 -4.47
N GLY A 42 9.05 1.45 -5.48
CA GLY A 42 8.83 0.98 -6.85
C GLY A 42 7.50 0.25 -7.05
N THR A 43 6.59 0.33 -6.10
CA THR A 43 5.26 -0.27 -6.23
C THR A 43 4.41 0.48 -7.25
N THR A 44 3.65 -0.27 -8.05
CA THR A 44 2.78 0.28 -9.11
C THR A 44 1.33 0.43 -8.67
N ILE A 45 1.00 -0.11 -7.49
CA ILE A 45 -0.29 0.08 -6.81
C ILE A 45 -0.03 0.39 -5.33
N PRO A 46 -0.82 1.27 -4.69
CA PRO A 46 -0.62 1.67 -3.29
C PRO A 46 -1.26 0.67 -2.33
N VAL A 47 -0.89 -0.61 -2.44
CA VAL A 47 -1.39 -1.69 -1.60
C VAL A 47 -0.25 -2.30 -0.81
N VAL A 48 -0.38 -2.26 0.51
CA VAL A 48 0.54 -2.89 1.46
C VAL A 48 -0.25 -3.90 2.30
N VAL A 49 0.17 -5.16 2.26
CA VAL A 49 -0.42 -6.21 3.09
C VAL A 49 0.26 -6.21 4.46
N ALA A 50 -0.55 -6.13 5.50
CA ALA A 50 -0.08 -6.13 6.88
C ALA A 50 0.56 -7.48 7.27
N ASN A 51 1.51 -7.42 8.20
CA ASN A 51 2.29 -8.56 8.71
C ASN A 51 1.50 -9.53 9.60
N MET A 52 0.31 -9.89 9.19
CA MET A 52 -0.55 -10.83 9.92
C MET A 52 -0.27 -12.26 9.49
N THR A 53 0.06 -13.15 10.43
CA THR A 53 0.41 -14.56 10.18
C THR A 53 -0.65 -15.30 9.37
N ALA A 54 -1.92 -15.02 9.59
CA ALA A 54 -3.03 -15.64 8.85
C ALA A 54 -3.20 -15.11 7.43
N VAL A 55 -2.56 -14.01 7.06
CA VAL A 55 -2.77 -13.30 5.79
C VAL A 55 -1.50 -13.23 4.96
N ALA A 56 -0.40 -12.75 5.55
CA ALA A 56 0.84 -12.41 4.85
C ALA A 56 1.78 -13.62 4.67
N GLY A 57 1.25 -14.73 4.19
CA GLY A 57 2.06 -15.89 3.82
C GLY A 57 2.63 -15.80 2.39
N ARG A 58 3.46 -16.79 2.02
CA ARG A 58 4.12 -16.87 0.71
C ARG A 58 3.18 -16.61 -0.46
N ARG A 59 2.03 -17.31 -0.51
CA ARG A 59 1.07 -17.18 -1.62
C ARG A 59 0.52 -15.75 -1.77
N MET A 60 0.26 -15.09 -0.65
CA MET A 60 -0.18 -13.69 -0.65
C MET A 60 0.95 -12.77 -1.14
N ALA A 61 2.18 -12.98 -0.66
CA ALA A 61 3.34 -12.20 -1.06
C ALA A 61 3.57 -12.29 -2.57
N GLU A 62 3.62 -13.50 -3.12
CA GLU A 62 3.79 -13.73 -4.56
C GLU A 62 2.66 -13.09 -5.39
N THR A 63 1.42 -13.21 -4.94
CA THR A 63 0.25 -12.69 -5.67
C THR A 63 0.25 -11.17 -5.69
N VAL A 64 0.53 -10.53 -4.56
CA VAL A 64 0.51 -9.06 -4.43
C VAL A 64 1.73 -8.44 -5.11
N ALA A 65 2.90 -9.06 -4.99
CA ALA A 65 4.12 -8.62 -5.68
C ALA A 65 3.93 -8.60 -7.21
N ARG A 66 3.38 -9.66 -7.78
CA ARG A 66 3.06 -9.71 -9.23
C ARG A 66 2.07 -8.64 -9.68
N ARG A 67 1.28 -8.10 -8.78
CA ARG A 67 0.32 -7.02 -9.04
C ARG A 67 0.89 -5.64 -8.72
N GLY A 68 2.16 -5.58 -8.33
CA GLY A 68 2.86 -4.33 -8.06
C GLY A 68 2.64 -3.74 -6.68
N GLY A 69 2.10 -4.52 -5.73
CA GLY A 69 1.98 -4.13 -4.33
C GLY A 69 3.12 -4.63 -3.46
N LEU A 70 3.03 -4.38 -2.17
CA LEU A 70 4.02 -4.76 -1.16
C LEU A 70 3.38 -5.66 -0.09
N VAL A 71 4.16 -6.60 0.45
CA VAL A 71 3.75 -7.42 1.59
C VAL A 71 4.78 -7.32 2.69
N VAL A 72 4.34 -7.05 3.91
CA VAL A 72 5.19 -7.15 5.10
C VAL A 72 5.05 -8.55 5.67
N LEU A 73 6.13 -9.31 5.65
CA LEU A 73 6.11 -10.68 6.17
C LEU A 73 6.06 -10.69 7.69
N PRO A 74 5.31 -11.65 8.30
CA PRO A 74 5.30 -11.83 9.75
C PRO A 74 6.69 -12.22 10.28
N GLN A 75 7.04 -11.73 11.46
CA GLN A 75 8.34 -12.00 12.08
C GLN A 75 8.50 -13.45 12.58
N ASP A 76 7.39 -14.17 12.76
CA ASP A 76 7.35 -15.55 13.25
C ASP A 76 7.51 -16.61 12.15
N LEU A 77 7.70 -16.17 10.90
CA LEU A 77 8.01 -17.09 9.81
C LEU A 77 9.41 -17.69 9.96
N PRO A 78 9.57 -19.00 9.73
CA PRO A 78 10.89 -19.63 9.66
C PRO A 78 11.75 -18.98 8.57
N ILE A 79 13.05 -18.84 8.81
CA ILE A 79 14.00 -18.22 7.86
C ILE A 79 13.92 -18.86 6.46
N GLY A 80 13.82 -20.19 6.39
CA GLY A 80 13.69 -20.90 5.11
C GLY A 80 12.41 -20.53 4.33
N ALA A 81 11.30 -20.25 5.02
CA ALA A 81 10.07 -19.79 4.38
C ALA A 81 10.21 -18.37 3.85
N VAL A 82 10.90 -17.49 4.59
CA VAL A 82 11.23 -16.14 4.14
C VAL A 82 12.10 -16.17 2.89
N GLN A 83 13.18 -16.94 2.91
CA GLN A 83 14.08 -17.11 1.76
C GLN A 83 13.31 -17.57 0.51
N GLN A 84 12.52 -18.65 0.61
CA GLN A 84 11.71 -19.14 -0.51
C GLN A 84 10.69 -18.13 -1.03
N THR A 85 10.24 -17.19 -0.19
CA THR A 85 9.30 -16.16 -0.60
C THR A 85 10.01 -15.02 -1.34
N VAL A 86 11.22 -14.65 -0.90
CA VAL A 86 11.99 -13.53 -1.47
C VAL A 86 12.69 -13.94 -2.77
N GLU A 87 13.10 -15.19 -2.92
CA GLU A 87 13.77 -15.73 -4.13
C GLU A 87 12.80 -15.97 -5.31
N PHE A 88 11.52 -15.80 -5.09
CA PHE A 88 10.48 -15.93 -6.12
C PHE A 88 10.44 -14.73 -7.07
#